data_a0c3e369a1310bd99f779902ff2dc654
#
_entry.id   a0c3e369a1310bd99f779902ff2dc654
#
_cell.length_a   1.000
_cell.length_b   1.000
_cell.length_c   1.000
_cell.angle_alpha   90.00
_cell.angle_beta   90.00
_cell.angle_gamma   90.00
#
_symmetry.space_group_name_H-M   'P 1'
#
loop_
_entity.id
_entity.type
_entity.pdbx_description
1 polymer ?
#
loop_
_entity_poly.entity_id
_entity_poly.type
_entity_poly.pdbx_seq_one_letter_code
_entity_poly.pdbx_strand_id
1 'polypeptide(L)'
;MKKENNEKTGANKRMKNRLNSKLEYYYGFGMGRYGEVLRELRVHGGVHSCCTSSIPLAEFWQPDNLERITAKLKPYLPGFDAARALKFFEFPTDPEVDGKCIGRASMTDLMLMDGDWQIALEAKYTEYSRMPNETVDEWLRKEGADFFIRRRVGKTWLRYIQEAKCSDLRGEQRLYDSCGDVCYQFLHRTASACYKTNGADGHKPVLVYELFYDANDPVSREDRIVFERDLKRWAAMLRLKNMKFLIMSIPVINAAEVKRDYSGVKDDVFDAMAMHTIYKFDFEGIKIEDVDLGKEEK
;
A
#
# COMPACT_ATOMS: atom_id res chain seq x y z
N MET A 1 -32.29 26.75 17.04
CA MET A 1 -32.91 25.60 16.32
C MET A 1 -32.70 25.62 14.79
N LYS A 2 -32.72 26.74 14.04
CA LYS A 2 -32.52 26.70 12.57
C LYS A 2 -31.06 26.43 12.10
N LYS A 3 -30.03 26.75 12.90
CA LYS A 3 -28.62 26.48 12.53
C LYS A 3 -28.25 24.97 12.63
N GLU A 4 -28.70 24.29 13.68
CA GLU A 4 -28.40 22.84 13.86
C GLU A 4 -29.02 21.93 12.78
N ASN A 5 -30.21 22.31 12.26
CA ASN A 5 -30.84 21.55 11.19
C ASN A 5 -30.13 21.71 9.83
N ASN A 6 -29.49 22.85 9.56
CA ASN A 6 -28.74 23.08 8.33
C ASN A 6 -27.39 22.34 8.33
N GLU A 7 -26.72 22.20 9.49
CA GLU A 7 -25.45 21.45 9.59
C GLU A 7 -25.68 19.95 9.45
N LYS A 8 -26.74 19.39 10.05
CA LYS A 8 -27.11 17.97 9.90
C LYS A 8 -27.51 17.62 8.45
N THR A 9 -28.20 18.49 7.74
CA THR A 9 -28.56 18.28 6.33
C THR A 9 -27.35 18.38 5.41
N GLY A 10 -26.41 19.27 5.68
CA GLY A 10 -25.15 19.40 4.96
C GLY A 10 -24.23 18.19 5.16
N ALA A 11 -24.11 17.70 6.39
CA ALA A 11 -23.33 16.51 6.72
C ALA A 11 -23.89 15.24 6.04
N ASN A 12 -25.21 15.04 6.10
CA ASN A 12 -25.88 13.92 5.43
C ASN A 12 -25.72 13.94 3.90
N LYS A 13 -25.70 15.12 3.28
CA LYS A 13 -25.48 15.26 1.83
C LYS A 13 -24.02 14.94 1.45
N ARG A 14 -23.05 15.41 2.24
CA ARG A 14 -21.62 15.08 2.05
C ARG A 14 -21.37 13.59 2.20
N MET A 15 -21.94 12.96 3.22
CA MET A 15 -21.83 11.52 3.46
C MET A 15 -22.37 10.70 2.28
N LYS A 16 -23.59 11.01 1.77
CA LYS A 16 -24.15 10.33 0.59
C LYS A 16 -23.25 10.48 -0.64
N ASN A 17 -22.68 11.68 -0.85
CA ASN A 17 -21.79 11.91 -1.98
C ASN A 17 -20.48 11.11 -1.84
N ARG A 18 -19.90 10.98 -0.65
CA ARG A 18 -18.71 10.23 -0.37
C ARG A 18 -18.88 8.73 -0.64
N LEU A 19 -19.92 8.12 -0.04
CA LEU A 19 -20.18 6.68 -0.17
C LEU A 19 -20.65 6.27 -1.58
N ASN A 20 -21.35 7.15 -2.28
CA ASN A 20 -21.90 6.91 -3.62
C ASN A 20 -21.11 7.62 -4.73
N SER A 21 -19.89 8.04 -4.46
CA SER A 21 -19.06 8.70 -5.46
C SER A 21 -18.92 7.80 -6.69
N LYS A 22 -19.01 8.38 -7.89
CA LYS A 22 -18.80 7.68 -9.16
C LYS A 22 -17.32 7.42 -9.44
N LEU A 23 -16.43 7.83 -8.52
CA LEU A 23 -15.00 7.55 -8.60
C LEU A 23 -14.79 6.03 -8.58
N GLU A 24 -13.86 5.55 -9.36
CA GLU A 24 -13.65 4.14 -9.58
C GLU A 24 -12.84 3.51 -8.43
N TYR A 25 -13.56 2.94 -7.49
CA TYR A 25 -13.04 2.15 -6.37
C TYR A 25 -13.40 0.69 -6.57
N TYR A 26 -12.45 -0.20 -6.29
CA TYR A 26 -12.61 -1.64 -6.46
C TYR A 26 -12.05 -2.36 -5.23
N TYR A 27 -12.60 -3.53 -4.93
CA TYR A 27 -12.02 -4.48 -4.00
C TYR A 27 -11.63 -5.74 -4.77
N GLY A 28 -10.34 -6.08 -4.76
CA GLY A 28 -9.81 -7.08 -5.70
C GLY A 28 -10.09 -6.68 -7.15
N PHE A 29 -10.78 -7.52 -7.89
CA PHE A 29 -11.25 -7.25 -9.26
C PHE A 29 -12.75 -6.93 -9.32
N GLY A 30 -13.43 -6.89 -8.19
CA GLY A 30 -14.86 -6.54 -8.14
C GLY A 30 -15.07 -5.07 -8.44
N MET A 31 -16.13 -4.73 -9.18
CA MET A 31 -16.55 -3.34 -9.39
C MET A 31 -17.26 -2.82 -8.16
N GLY A 32 -17.01 -1.56 -7.80
CA GLY A 32 -17.64 -0.97 -6.64
C GLY A 32 -17.47 0.54 -6.54
N ARG A 33 -18.00 1.06 -5.45
CA ARG A 33 -17.85 2.45 -5.01
C ARG A 33 -17.11 2.44 -3.67
N TYR A 34 -16.65 3.57 -3.20
CA TYR A 34 -15.94 3.66 -1.92
C TYR A 34 -16.71 2.98 -0.76
N GLY A 35 -18.03 3.18 -0.66
CA GLY A 35 -18.84 2.51 0.37
C GLY A 35 -18.92 0.98 0.23
N GLU A 36 -18.79 0.45 -0.99
CA GLU A 36 -18.71 -0.99 -1.23
C GLU A 36 -17.34 -1.53 -0.83
N VAL A 37 -16.28 -0.80 -1.10
CA VAL A 37 -14.92 -1.15 -0.62
C VAL A 37 -14.88 -1.22 0.91
N LEU A 38 -15.46 -0.26 1.61
CA LEU A 38 -15.55 -0.31 3.08
C LEU A 38 -16.30 -1.56 3.57
N ARG A 39 -17.40 -1.93 2.90
CA ARG A 39 -18.15 -3.16 3.23
C ARG A 39 -17.31 -4.42 3.04
N GLU A 40 -16.58 -4.52 1.92
CA GLU A 40 -15.73 -5.67 1.64
C GLU A 40 -14.52 -5.75 2.60
N LEU A 41 -13.90 -4.62 2.93
CA LEU A 41 -12.85 -4.56 3.95
C LEU A 41 -13.37 -5.01 5.32
N ARG A 42 -14.60 -4.64 5.69
CA ARG A 42 -15.26 -5.12 6.92
C ARG A 42 -15.38 -6.64 6.96
N VAL A 43 -15.72 -7.26 5.84
CA VAL A 43 -15.99 -8.70 5.77
C VAL A 43 -14.70 -9.50 5.55
N HIS A 44 -13.85 -9.07 4.63
CA HIS A 44 -12.75 -9.87 4.09
C HIS A 44 -11.35 -9.31 4.38
N GLY A 45 -11.22 -8.03 4.72
CA GLY A 45 -9.95 -7.31 4.82
C GLY A 45 -9.02 -7.70 5.97
N GLY A 46 -9.31 -8.78 6.73
CA GLY A 46 -8.42 -9.20 7.84
C GLY A 46 -8.25 -8.14 8.93
N VAL A 47 -9.08 -7.11 8.95
CA VAL A 47 -9.02 -6.00 9.90
C VAL A 47 -9.39 -6.49 11.29
N HIS A 48 -8.46 -6.40 12.22
CA HIS A 48 -8.66 -6.86 13.60
C HIS A 48 -8.85 -5.70 14.60
N SER A 49 -8.44 -4.49 14.24
CA SER A 49 -8.61 -3.30 15.08
C SER A 49 -8.55 -2.02 14.24
N CYS A 50 -8.99 -0.90 14.82
CA CYS A 50 -8.85 0.42 14.20
C CYS A 50 -7.38 0.80 13.92
N CYS A 51 -6.44 0.19 14.63
CA CYS A 51 -5.01 0.48 14.51
C CYS A 51 -4.28 -0.38 13.45
N THR A 52 -4.98 -1.16 12.64
CA THR A 52 -4.38 -1.81 11.46
C THR A 52 -4.24 -0.80 10.32
N SER A 53 -3.21 -0.97 9.48
CA SER A 53 -2.93 -0.04 8.36
C SER A 53 -4.07 0.10 7.36
N SER A 54 -4.91 -0.93 7.20
CA SER A 54 -6.05 -0.92 6.26
C SER A 54 -7.08 0.18 6.57
N ILE A 55 -7.28 0.54 7.85
CA ILE A 55 -8.26 1.56 8.23
C ILE A 55 -7.77 2.97 7.85
N PRO A 56 -6.60 3.45 8.34
CA PRO A 56 -6.11 4.76 7.91
C PRO A 56 -5.86 4.83 6.40
N LEU A 57 -5.45 3.73 5.74
CA LEU A 57 -5.33 3.68 4.29
C LEU A 57 -6.66 3.98 3.60
N ALA A 58 -7.73 3.26 3.96
CA ALA A 58 -9.05 3.47 3.36
C ALA A 58 -9.54 4.91 3.58
N GLU A 59 -9.37 5.45 4.78
CA GLU A 59 -9.76 6.83 5.08
C GLU A 59 -8.87 7.90 4.41
N PHE A 60 -7.58 7.63 4.27
CA PHE A 60 -6.69 8.53 3.55
C PHE A 60 -7.09 8.65 2.08
N TRP A 61 -7.39 7.53 1.42
CA TRP A 61 -7.79 7.47 0.01
C TRP A 61 -9.29 7.66 -0.23
N GLN A 62 -10.04 8.17 0.75
CA GLN A 62 -11.45 8.52 0.56
C GLN A 62 -11.62 9.67 -0.45
N PRO A 63 -12.81 9.80 -1.10
CA PRO A 63 -13.07 10.81 -2.13
C PRO A 63 -12.71 12.24 -1.75
N ASP A 64 -12.94 12.62 -0.49
CA ASP A 64 -12.73 13.99 -0.01
C ASP A 64 -11.24 14.39 0.08
N ASN A 65 -10.32 13.43 0.03
CA ASN A 65 -8.87 13.67 0.15
C ASN A 65 -8.13 13.64 -1.19
N LEU A 66 -8.74 13.15 -2.28
CA LEU A 66 -8.04 12.83 -3.53
C LEU A 66 -7.34 14.03 -4.18
N GLU A 67 -7.94 15.21 -4.10
CA GLU A 67 -7.33 16.45 -4.63
C GLU A 67 -6.04 16.79 -3.86
N ARG A 68 -6.07 16.67 -2.53
CA ARG A 68 -4.90 16.92 -1.67
C ARG A 68 -3.80 15.89 -1.92
N ILE A 69 -4.16 14.61 -2.10
CA ILE A 69 -3.21 13.52 -2.45
C ILE A 69 -2.58 13.81 -3.80
N THR A 70 -3.39 14.17 -4.81
CA THR A 70 -2.89 14.55 -6.13
C THR A 70 -1.86 15.67 -6.03
N ALA A 71 -2.16 16.72 -5.28
CA ALA A 71 -1.25 17.86 -5.08
C ALA A 71 0.08 17.42 -4.45
N LYS A 72 0.07 16.50 -3.48
CA LYS A 72 1.29 15.97 -2.83
C LYS A 72 2.11 15.08 -3.76
N LEU A 73 1.47 14.25 -4.60
CA LEU A 73 2.16 13.32 -5.51
C LEU A 73 2.62 13.97 -6.82
N LYS A 74 2.03 15.08 -7.24
CA LYS A 74 2.32 15.76 -8.52
C LYS A 74 3.80 16.04 -8.79
N PRO A 75 4.64 16.44 -7.81
CA PRO A 75 6.08 16.66 -8.04
C PRO A 75 6.83 15.38 -8.42
N TYR A 76 6.36 14.21 -7.99
CA TYR A 76 7.01 12.92 -8.18
C TYR A 76 6.42 12.14 -9.35
N LEU A 77 5.11 12.27 -9.58
CA LEU A 77 4.32 11.55 -10.59
C LEU A 77 3.61 12.56 -11.51
N PRO A 78 4.33 13.18 -12.46
CA PRO A 78 3.74 14.16 -13.37
C PRO A 78 2.57 13.56 -14.15
N GLY A 79 1.42 14.27 -14.16
CA GLY A 79 0.21 13.84 -14.86
C GLY A 79 -0.67 12.85 -14.10
N PHE A 80 -0.23 12.32 -12.95
CA PHE A 80 -1.06 11.50 -12.07
C PHE A 80 -2.18 12.33 -11.45
N ASP A 81 -3.39 11.75 -11.41
CA ASP A 81 -4.57 12.32 -10.76
C ASP A 81 -5.29 11.25 -9.94
N ALA A 82 -5.24 11.40 -8.61
CA ALA A 82 -5.86 10.46 -7.70
C ALA A 82 -7.39 10.34 -7.89
N ALA A 83 -8.07 11.41 -8.34
CA ALA A 83 -9.51 11.37 -8.60
C ALA A 83 -9.84 10.52 -9.84
N ARG A 84 -8.99 10.58 -10.87
CA ARG A 84 -9.14 9.85 -12.13
C ARG A 84 -8.66 8.40 -12.03
N ALA A 85 -7.67 8.14 -11.18
CA ALA A 85 -7.06 6.83 -11.03
C ALA A 85 -8.08 5.75 -10.67
N LEU A 86 -7.94 4.55 -11.26
CA LEU A 86 -8.60 3.34 -10.79
C LEU A 86 -7.93 2.91 -9.48
N LYS A 87 -8.72 2.62 -8.44
CA LYS A 87 -8.26 2.32 -7.08
C LYS A 87 -8.71 0.91 -6.70
N PHE A 88 -7.77 -0.04 -6.71
CA PHE A 88 -8.03 -1.44 -6.39
C PHE A 88 -7.47 -1.77 -5.00
N PHE A 89 -8.32 -1.83 -4.00
CA PHE A 89 -7.96 -2.31 -2.67
C PHE A 89 -7.82 -3.83 -2.67
N GLU A 90 -6.85 -4.35 -1.91
CA GLU A 90 -6.53 -5.79 -1.87
C GLU A 90 -6.35 -6.38 -3.28
N PHE A 91 -5.51 -5.72 -4.09
CA PHE A 91 -5.27 -6.13 -5.47
C PHE A 91 -4.42 -7.40 -5.52
N PRO A 92 -4.94 -8.51 -6.11
CA PRO A 92 -4.19 -9.75 -6.19
C PRO A 92 -3.19 -9.71 -7.35
N THR A 93 -1.95 -10.10 -7.06
CA THR A 93 -0.92 -10.38 -8.07
C THR A 93 -0.56 -11.85 -7.97
N ASP A 94 -0.86 -12.61 -9.01
CA ASP A 94 -0.61 -14.04 -9.05
C ASP A 94 0.83 -14.37 -9.46
N PRO A 95 1.50 -15.34 -8.78
CA PRO A 95 2.76 -15.89 -9.27
C PRO A 95 2.49 -16.89 -10.41
N GLU A 96 2.53 -16.42 -11.65
CA GLU A 96 2.20 -17.21 -12.84
C GLU A 96 3.45 -17.83 -13.49
N VAL A 97 3.35 -19.10 -13.87
CA VAL A 97 4.32 -19.78 -14.73
C VAL A 97 3.55 -20.47 -15.85
N ASP A 98 3.90 -20.18 -17.10
CA ASP A 98 3.19 -20.70 -18.29
C ASP A 98 1.68 -20.49 -18.25
N GLY A 99 1.25 -19.30 -17.78
CA GLY A 99 -0.16 -18.91 -17.65
C GLY A 99 -0.93 -19.63 -16.54
N LYS A 100 -0.24 -20.32 -15.65
CA LYS A 100 -0.84 -20.99 -14.48
C LYS A 100 -0.36 -20.38 -13.19
N CYS A 101 -1.28 -20.04 -12.29
CA CYS A 101 -0.94 -19.65 -10.93
C CYS A 101 -0.30 -20.83 -10.19
N ILE A 102 0.86 -20.59 -9.57
CA ILE A 102 1.66 -21.61 -8.89
C ILE A 102 1.69 -21.48 -7.36
N GLY A 103 0.96 -20.50 -6.80
CA GLY A 103 0.94 -20.22 -5.36
C GLY A 103 -0.16 -19.25 -5.00
N ARG A 104 -0.11 -18.73 -3.79
CA ARG A 104 -1.05 -17.70 -3.34
C ARG A 104 -0.69 -16.36 -3.99
N ALA A 105 -1.71 -15.62 -4.39
CA ALA A 105 -1.56 -14.24 -4.84
C ALA A 105 -0.91 -13.36 -3.74
N SER A 106 -0.13 -12.39 -4.16
CA SER A 106 0.28 -11.26 -3.32
C SER A 106 -0.84 -10.23 -3.33
N MET A 107 -1.43 -9.95 -2.17
CA MET A 107 -2.48 -8.94 -2.03
C MET A 107 -1.85 -7.58 -1.76
N THR A 108 -1.82 -6.71 -2.76
CA THR A 108 -1.35 -5.32 -2.61
C THR A 108 -2.43 -4.50 -1.94
N ASP A 109 -2.11 -3.77 -0.87
CA ASP A 109 -3.10 -3.05 -0.07
C ASP A 109 -3.92 -2.07 -0.91
N LEU A 110 -3.26 -1.37 -1.85
CA LEU A 110 -3.91 -0.53 -2.85
C LEU A 110 -3.08 -0.50 -4.14
N MET A 111 -3.70 -0.87 -5.26
CA MET A 111 -3.15 -0.68 -6.59
C MET A 111 -3.86 0.49 -7.27
N LEU A 112 -3.08 1.44 -7.79
CA LEU A 112 -3.60 2.58 -8.54
C LEU A 112 -3.14 2.49 -9.99
N MET A 113 -4.07 2.80 -10.91
CA MET A 113 -3.76 2.86 -12.34
C MET A 113 -4.30 4.17 -12.90
N ASP A 114 -3.40 4.99 -13.44
CA ASP A 114 -3.76 6.26 -14.09
C ASP A 114 -2.77 6.65 -15.18
N GLY A 115 -3.25 6.72 -16.40
CA GLY A 115 -2.44 7.07 -17.58
C GLY A 115 -1.22 6.16 -17.70
N ASP A 116 -0.01 6.73 -17.58
CA ASP A 116 1.26 6.01 -17.69
C ASP A 116 1.67 5.28 -16.39
N TRP A 117 0.91 5.42 -15.28
CA TRP A 117 1.35 4.99 -13.97
C TRP A 117 0.63 3.74 -13.50
N GLN A 118 1.41 2.74 -13.03
CA GLN A 118 0.94 1.62 -12.22
C GLN A 118 1.63 1.70 -10.86
N ILE A 119 0.85 1.94 -9.81
CA ILE A 119 1.35 2.25 -8.47
C ILE A 119 0.90 1.15 -7.53
N ALA A 120 1.82 0.30 -7.08
CA ALA A 120 1.56 -0.62 -5.98
C ALA A 120 1.88 0.07 -4.66
N LEU A 121 0.91 0.12 -3.77
CA LEU A 121 0.97 0.80 -2.50
C LEU A 121 0.83 -0.20 -1.36
N GLU A 122 1.74 -0.12 -0.40
CA GLU A 122 1.73 -0.87 0.85
C GLU A 122 1.66 0.10 2.01
N ALA A 123 0.70 -0.10 2.89
CA ALA A 123 0.47 0.74 4.07
C ALA A 123 1.01 0.09 5.34
N LYS A 124 1.58 0.91 6.24
CA LYS A 124 2.00 0.51 7.58
C LYS A 124 1.56 1.56 8.60
N TYR A 125 1.17 1.11 9.78
CA TYR A 125 0.79 2.01 10.88
C TYR A 125 1.41 1.59 12.21
N THR A 126 0.87 0.57 12.87
CA THR A 126 1.38 0.07 14.15
C THR A 126 2.24 -1.19 14.02
N GLU A 127 2.40 -1.65 12.78
CA GLU A 127 3.06 -2.93 12.48
C GLU A 127 4.58 -2.80 12.29
N TYR A 128 5.18 -1.63 12.47
CA TYR A 128 6.61 -1.40 12.26
C TYR A 128 7.50 -2.33 13.08
N SER A 129 7.22 -2.48 14.37
CA SER A 129 8.01 -3.32 15.29
C SER A 129 7.81 -4.82 15.06
N ARG A 130 6.81 -5.21 14.28
CA ARG A 130 6.54 -6.60 13.93
C ARG A 130 7.17 -7.00 12.60
N MET A 131 7.89 -6.09 11.97
CA MET A 131 8.63 -6.33 10.73
C MET A 131 10.15 -6.48 11.02
N PRO A 132 10.87 -7.29 10.26
CA PRO A 132 10.39 -7.99 9.09
C PRO A 132 9.59 -9.23 9.48
N ASN A 133 8.36 -9.30 8.96
CA ASN A 133 7.67 -10.56 8.90
C ASN A 133 8.50 -11.44 8.01
N GLU A 134 9.37 -12.23 8.35
CA GLU A 134 10.08 -13.19 7.54
C GLU A 134 10.90 -12.62 6.36
N THR A 135 12.17 -12.90 6.37
CA THR A 135 13.08 -12.65 5.24
C THR A 135 12.84 -13.63 4.09
N VAL A 136 13.37 -13.31 2.93
CA VAL A 136 13.35 -14.22 1.76
C VAL A 136 13.99 -15.56 2.11
N ASP A 137 15.11 -15.56 2.83
CA ASP A 137 15.82 -16.78 3.21
C ASP A 137 14.99 -17.64 4.18
N GLU A 138 14.41 -17.05 5.23
CA GLU A 138 13.52 -17.74 6.16
C GLU A 138 12.29 -18.31 5.46
N TRP A 139 11.66 -17.54 4.57
CA TRP A 139 10.51 -18.00 3.80
C TRP A 139 10.84 -19.17 2.89
N LEU A 140 12.02 -19.16 2.25
CA LEU A 140 12.47 -20.23 1.36
C LEU A 140 12.87 -21.50 2.11
N ARG A 141 13.40 -21.36 3.33
CA ARG A 141 13.85 -22.50 4.15
C ARG A 141 12.72 -23.16 4.95
N LYS A 142 11.52 -22.60 4.96
CA LYS A 142 10.37 -23.25 5.63
C LYS A 142 10.22 -24.70 5.15
N GLU A 143 10.29 -25.61 6.08
CA GLU A 143 10.07 -27.04 5.82
C GLU A 143 8.63 -27.32 5.40
N GLY A 144 8.41 -28.43 4.70
CA GLY A 144 7.09 -28.91 4.32
C GLY A 144 6.88 -29.10 2.82
N ALA A 145 5.70 -29.59 2.46
CA ALA A 145 5.33 -29.97 1.08
C ALA A 145 5.46 -28.82 0.05
N ASP A 146 5.44 -27.58 0.50
CA ASP A 146 5.45 -26.40 -0.37
C ASP A 146 6.86 -25.86 -0.68
N PHE A 147 7.93 -26.53 -0.26
CA PHE A 147 9.30 -26.04 -0.47
C PHE A 147 9.61 -25.73 -1.94
N PHE A 148 9.29 -26.65 -2.85
CA PHE A 148 9.52 -26.43 -4.28
C PHE A 148 8.61 -25.35 -4.86
N ILE A 149 7.40 -25.24 -4.35
CA ILE A 149 6.45 -24.21 -4.77
C ILE A 149 6.98 -22.84 -4.36
N ARG A 150 7.44 -22.66 -3.12
CA ARG A 150 8.01 -21.39 -2.65
C ARG A 150 9.19 -20.93 -3.48
N ARG A 151 10.11 -21.84 -3.82
CA ARG A 151 11.23 -21.49 -4.70
C ARG A 151 10.77 -21.02 -6.09
N ARG A 152 9.77 -21.67 -6.68
CA ARG A 152 9.19 -21.23 -7.96
C ARG A 152 8.49 -19.89 -7.85
N VAL A 153 7.76 -19.65 -6.78
CA VAL A 153 7.09 -18.36 -6.49
C VAL A 153 8.12 -17.24 -6.33
N GLY A 154 9.17 -17.43 -5.52
CA GLY A 154 10.24 -16.44 -5.34
C GLY A 154 10.95 -16.08 -6.67
N LYS A 155 11.21 -17.07 -7.53
CA LYS A 155 11.72 -16.85 -8.89
C LYS A 155 10.76 -16.03 -9.74
N THR A 156 9.48 -16.28 -9.61
CA THR A 156 8.45 -15.56 -10.37
C THR A 156 8.38 -14.08 -9.97
N TRP A 157 8.47 -13.80 -8.66
CA TRP A 157 8.55 -12.41 -8.21
C TRP A 157 9.77 -11.67 -8.77
N LEU A 158 10.95 -12.30 -8.70
CA LEU A 158 12.15 -11.69 -9.28
C LEU A 158 12.02 -11.52 -10.79
N ARG A 159 11.43 -12.50 -11.49
CA ARG A 159 11.21 -12.42 -12.94
C ARG A 159 10.35 -11.21 -13.31
N TYR A 160 9.26 -10.91 -12.59
CA TYR A 160 8.42 -9.75 -12.87
C TYR A 160 9.21 -8.43 -12.77
N ILE A 161 10.08 -8.33 -11.76
CA ILE A 161 10.94 -7.15 -11.59
C ILE A 161 11.96 -7.04 -12.74
N GLN A 162 12.54 -8.17 -13.18
CA GLN A 162 13.49 -8.24 -14.28
C GLN A 162 12.84 -7.95 -15.64
N GLU A 163 11.67 -8.50 -15.91
CA GLU A 163 10.90 -8.27 -17.14
C GLU A 163 10.53 -6.79 -17.28
N ALA A 164 10.20 -6.13 -16.19
CA ALA A 164 10.01 -4.68 -16.14
C ALA A 164 11.32 -3.88 -16.25
N LYS A 165 12.49 -4.56 -16.34
CA LYS A 165 13.84 -3.95 -16.32
C LYS A 165 14.12 -3.12 -15.04
N CYS A 166 13.43 -3.43 -13.95
CA CYS A 166 13.53 -2.74 -12.67
C CYS A 166 14.59 -3.33 -11.73
N SER A 167 15.30 -4.39 -12.15
CA SER A 167 16.48 -4.92 -11.47
C SER A 167 17.45 -5.53 -12.47
N ASP A 168 18.75 -5.49 -12.15
CA ASP A 168 19.80 -6.18 -12.92
C ASP A 168 20.35 -7.43 -12.23
N LEU A 169 19.74 -7.87 -11.14
CA LEU A 169 20.06 -9.15 -10.53
C LEU A 169 19.88 -10.26 -11.56
N ARG A 170 20.94 -11.02 -11.84
CA ARG A 170 20.91 -12.12 -12.80
C ARG A 170 21.14 -13.45 -12.09
N GLY A 171 20.25 -14.41 -12.40
CA GLY A 171 20.36 -15.79 -11.92
C GLY A 171 19.69 -16.02 -10.55
N GLU A 172 19.20 -17.25 -10.38
CA GLU A 172 18.47 -17.67 -9.18
C GLU A 172 19.35 -17.65 -7.94
N GLN A 173 20.59 -18.11 -8.07
CA GLN A 173 21.51 -18.23 -6.94
C GLN A 173 21.76 -16.85 -6.31
N ARG A 174 21.85 -15.80 -7.12
CA ARG A 174 22.09 -14.44 -6.62
C ARG A 174 20.91 -13.84 -5.88
N LEU A 175 19.66 -14.23 -6.17
CA LEU A 175 18.52 -13.81 -5.36
C LEU A 175 18.70 -14.27 -3.91
N TYR A 176 19.11 -15.54 -3.74
CA TYR A 176 19.30 -16.12 -2.41
C TYR A 176 20.54 -15.57 -1.71
N ASP A 177 21.66 -15.46 -2.44
CA ASP A 177 22.94 -15.03 -1.88
C ASP A 177 22.98 -13.52 -1.57
N SER A 178 22.25 -12.72 -2.35
CA SER A 178 22.29 -11.24 -2.24
C SER A 178 21.07 -10.64 -1.58
N CYS A 179 19.94 -11.33 -1.57
CA CYS A 179 18.65 -10.81 -1.10
C CYS A 179 18.04 -11.63 0.03
N GLY A 180 18.80 -12.57 0.63
CA GLY A 180 18.32 -13.42 1.72
C GLY A 180 17.73 -12.65 2.89
N ASP A 181 18.35 -11.52 3.24
CA ASP A 181 17.93 -10.61 4.32
C ASP A 181 16.83 -9.62 3.91
N VAL A 182 16.40 -9.61 2.65
CA VAL A 182 15.28 -8.76 2.21
C VAL A 182 13.99 -9.32 2.81
N CYS A 183 13.16 -8.44 3.36
CA CYS A 183 11.82 -8.83 3.78
C CYS A 183 11.05 -9.43 2.59
N TYR A 184 10.50 -10.64 2.75
CA TYR A 184 9.76 -11.31 1.69
C TYR A 184 8.58 -10.47 1.18
N GLN A 185 7.91 -9.74 2.07
CA GLN A 185 6.83 -8.83 1.69
C GLN A 185 7.33 -7.73 0.73
N PHE A 186 8.52 -7.16 0.96
CA PHE A 186 9.09 -6.15 0.08
C PHE A 186 9.36 -6.70 -1.33
N LEU A 187 9.86 -7.93 -1.44
CA LEU A 187 10.11 -8.58 -2.73
C LEU A 187 8.82 -8.70 -3.55
N HIS A 188 7.76 -9.27 -2.97
CA HIS A 188 6.53 -9.49 -3.75
C HIS A 188 5.73 -8.21 -3.98
N ARG A 189 5.83 -7.17 -3.13
CA ARG A 189 5.24 -5.84 -3.40
C ARG A 189 5.94 -5.15 -4.56
N THR A 190 7.27 -5.22 -4.60
CA THR A 190 8.06 -4.73 -5.75
C THR A 190 7.65 -5.46 -7.04
N ALA A 191 7.49 -6.78 -6.97
CA ALA A 191 7.01 -7.56 -8.10
C ALA A 191 5.59 -7.16 -8.55
N SER A 192 4.69 -6.86 -7.61
CA SER A 192 3.34 -6.37 -7.92
C SER A 192 3.36 -5.03 -8.65
N ALA A 193 4.25 -4.10 -8.25
CA ALA A 193 4.43 -2.84 -8.97
C ALA A 193 4.89 -3.05 -10.42
N CYS A 194 5.70 -4.10 -10.65
CA CYS A 194 6.29 -4.42 -11.96
C CYS A 194 5.43 -5.33 -12.83
N TYR A 195 4.37 -5.93 -12.27
CA TYR A 195 3.58 -6.95 -12.95
C TYR A 195 2.89 -6.40 -14.20
N LYS A 196 3.17 -7.03 -15.35
CA LYS A 196 2.60 -6.66 -16.66
C LYS A 196 2.85 -5.21 -17.12
N THR A 197 3.82 -4.49 -16.56
CA THR A 197 4.12 -3.11 -16.98
C THR A 197 4.84 -3.01 -18.33
N ASN A 198 5.44 -4.10 -18.82
CA ASN A 198 6.08 -4.17 -20.14
C ASN A 198 5.13 -4.49 -21.31
N GLY A 199 3.81 -4.51 -21.06
CA GLY A 199 2.81 -4.76 -22.09
C GLY A 199 2.68 -3.62 -23.10
N ALA A 200 1.72 -3.74 -24.03
CA ALA A 200 1.43 -2.73 -25.05
C ALA A 200 1.09 -1.35 -24.47
N ASP A 201 0.64 -1.29 -23.22
CA ASP A 201 0.23 -0.07 -22.53
C ASP A 201 1.40 0.66 -21.84
N GLY A 202 2.58 0.02 -21.69
CA GLY A 202 3.83 0.66 -21.29
C GLY A 202 3.81 1.40 -19.95
N HIS A 203 3.04 0.95 -18.98
CA HIS A 203 2.94 1.61 -17.67
C HIS A 203 4.29 1.71 -16.96
N LYS A 204 4.52 2.82 -16.30
CA LYS A 204 5.70 3.05 -15.46
C LYS A 204 5.43 2.49 -14.07
N PRO A 205 6.24 1.52 -13.61
CA PRO A 205 6.07 0.93 -12.29
C PRO A 205 6.45 1.92 -11.19
N VAL A 206 5.58 1.99 -10.18
CA VAL A 206 5.81 2.77 -8.96
C VAL A 206 5.52 1.90 -7.74
N LEU A 207 6.43 1.88 -6.80
CA LEU A 207 6.21 1.30 -5.47
C LEU A 207 6.08 2.44 -4.46
N VAL A 208 5.02 2.44 -3.67
CA VAL A 208 4.81 3.42 -2.59
C VAL A 208 4.65 2.68 -1.28
N TYR A 209 5.41 3.08 -0.26
CA TYR A 209 5.13 2.72 1.12
C TYR A 209 4.49 3.92 1.83
N GLU A 210 3.25 3.76 2.27
CA GLU A 210 2.55 4.73 3.11
C GLU A 210 2.76 4.39 4.58
N LEU A 211 3.53 5.23 5.25
CA LEU A 211 3.94 5.04 6.63
C LEU A 211 3.13 5.99 7.53
N PHE A 212 1.98 5.53 8.00
CA PHE A 212 1.19 6.25 8.99
C PHE A 212 1.87 6.19 10.36
N TYR A 213 1.90 7.29 11.08
CA TYR A 213 2.48 7.33 12.42
C TYR A 213 1.74 8.32 13.32
N ASP A 214 1.66 8.02 14.61
CA ASP A 214 1.13 8.96 15.60
C ASP A 214 2.05 10.18 15.71
N ALA A 215 1.56 11.35 15.32
CA ALA A 215 2.33 12.59 15.35
C ALA A 215 2.78 12.99 16.78
N ASN A 216 2.08 12.50 17.80
CA ASN A 216 2.30 12.82 19.20
C ASN A 216 3.10 11.75 19.97
N ASP A 217 3.36 10.58 19.34
CA ASP A 217 4.13 9.49 19.96
C ASP A 217 5.56 9.43 19.40
N PRO A 218 6.59 9.72 20.24
CA PRO A 218 8.00 9.59 19.83
C PRO A 218 8.40 8.19 19.40
N VAL A 219 7.85 7.13 20.03
CA VAL A 219 8.16 5.72 19.71
C VAL A 219 7.65 5.39 18.31
N SER A 220 6.42 5.77 17.99
CA SER A 220 5.86 5.58 16.67
C SER A 220 6.70 6.27 15.57
N ARG A 221 7.24 7.45 15.87
CA ARG A 221 8.15 8.16 14.95
C ARG A 221 9.48 7.43 14.75
N GLU A 222 10.06 6.91 15.81
CA GLU A 222 11.34 6.19 15.75
C GLU A 222 11.20 4.87 15.00
N ASP A 223 10.18 4.08 15.31
CA ASP A 223 9.87 2.83 14.61
C ASP A 223 9.69 3.05 13.10
N ARG A 224 8.99 4.11 12.72
CA ARG A 224 8.83 4.50 11.31
C ARG A 224 10.18 4.80 10.65
N ILE A 225 11.07 5.56 11.33
CA ILE A 225 12.40 5.93 10.78
C ILE A 225 13.26 4.67 10.56
N VAL A 226 13.23 3.75 11.52
CA VAL A 226 13.94 2.46 11.39
C VAL A 226 13.44 1.68 10.18
N PHE A 227 12.13 1.57 10.04
CA PHE A 227 11.51 0.86 8.91
C PHE A 227 11.84 1.52 7.55
N GLU A 228 11.82 2.85 7.49
CA GLU A 228 12.20 3.63 6.31
C GLU A 228 13.65 3.33 5.86
N ARG A 229 14.58 3.24 6.81
CA ARG A 229 15.97 2.84 6.54
C ARG A 229 16.05 1.41 5.98
N ASP A 230 15.27 0.47 6.52
CA ASP A 230 15.25 -0.90 6.04
C ASP A 230 14.68 -1.01 4.63
N LEU A 231 13.65 -0.24 4.28
CA LEU A 231 13.12 -0.16 2.91
C LEU A 231 14.20 0.27 1.90
N LYS A 232 15.00 1.29 2.23
CA LYS A 232 16.12 1.75 1.38
C LYS A 232 17.19 0.67 1.22
N ARG A 233 17.56 0.01 2.32
CA ARG A 233 18.50 -1.12 2.30
C ARG A 233 17.99 -2.24 1.40
N TRP A 234 16.73 -2.64 1.48
CA TRP A 234 16.17 -3.68 0.64
C TRP A 234 16.13 -3.29 -0.83
N ALA A 235 15.83 -2.03 -1.14
CA ALA A 235 15.88 -1.53 -2.52
C ALA A 235 17.29 -1.64 -3.11
N ALA A 236 18.33 -1.32 -2.33
CA ALA A 236 19.73 -1.48 -2.73
C ALA A 236 20.09 -2.96 -2.94
N MET A 237 19.67 -3.85 -2.02
CA MET A 237 19.92 -5.31 -2.13
C MET A 237 19.27 -5.92 -3.38
N LEU A 238 18.05 -5.49 -3.73
CA LEU A 238 17.37 -5.88 -4.97
C LEU A 238 17.91 -5.18 -6.21
N ARG A 239 18.86 -4.25 -6.07
CA ARG A 239 19.41 -3.41 -7.15
C ARG A 239 18.32 -2.79 -8.00
N LEU A 240 17.35 -2.15 -7.34
CA LEU A 240 16.21 -1.55 -8.02
C LEU A 240 16.66 -0.37 -8.88
N LYS A 241 16.02 -0.23 -10.03
CA LYS A 241 16.25 0.84 -11.01
C LYS A 241 15.06 0.98 -11.95
N ASN A 242 15.03 2.03 -12.77
CA ASN A 242 14.01 2.25 -13.81
C ASN A 242 12.55 2.19 -13.32
N MET A 243 12.34 2.44 -12.03
CA MET A 243 11.02 2.57 -11.41
C MET A 243 11.05 3.74 -10.43
N LYS A 244 9.90 4.21 -10.00
CA LYS A 244 9.80 5.10 -8.86
C LYS A 244 9.62 4.30 -7.59
N PHE A 245 10.36 4.66 -6.54
CA PHE A 245 10.14 4.14 -5.21
C PHE A 245 9.94 5.31 -4.25
N LEU A 246 8.71 5.48 -3.77
CA LEU A 246 8.33 6.57 -2.89
C LEU A 246 8.07 6.06 -1.47
N ILE A 247 8.59 6.76 -0.49
CA ILE A 247 8.25 6.56 0.92
C ILE A 247 7.44 7.78 1.36
N MET A 248 6.17 7.59 1.69
CA MET A 248 5.26 8.64 2.11
C MET A 248 4.99 8.51 3.60
N SER A 249 5.52 9.42 4.41
CA SER A 249 5.32 9.48 5.86
C SER A 249 4.14 10.38 6.18
N ILE A 250 3.08 9.81 6.77
CA ILE A 250 1.78 10.45 6.97
C ILE A 250 1.50 10.60 8.47
N PRO A 251 1.58 11.84 9.03
CA PRO A 251 1.26 12.05 10.42
C PRO A 251 -0.25 11.93 10.69
N VAL A 252 -0.60 11.14 11.71
CA VAL A 252 -1.95 11.04 12.27
C VAL A 252 -2.01 11.89 13.53
N ILE A 253 -2.93 12.88 13.58
CA ILE A 253 -2.99 13.86 14.68
C ILE A 253 -3.75 13.32 15.87
N ASN A 254 -4.80 12.51 15.63
CA ASN A 254 -5.75 12.03 16.64
C ASN A 254 -5.68 10.53 16.91
N ALA A 255 -4.51 9.92 16.75
CA ALA A 255 -4.32 8.47 16.91
C ALA A 255 -4.78 7.95 18.28
N ALA A 256 -4.46 8.66 19.36
CA ALA A 256 -4.87 8.29 20.72
C ALA A 256 -6.39 8.35 20.91
N GLU A 257 -7.08 9.32 20.31
CA GLU A 257 -8.54 9.44 20.33
C GLU A 257 -9.18 8.24 19.62
N VAL A 258 -8.72 7.95 18.41
CA VAL A 258 -9.24 6.80 17.63
C VAL A 258 -9.05 5.50 18.38
N LYS A 259 -7.86 5.28 18.95
CA LYS A 259 -7.58 4.08 19.74
C LYS A 259 -8.50 3.97 20.95
N ARG A 260 -8.74 5.08 21.68
CA ARG A 260 -9.64 5.09 22.84
C ARG A 260 -11.09 4.79 22.45
N ASP A 261 -11.57 5.42 21.37
CA ASP A 261 -12.99 5.43 21.04
C ASP A 261 -13.42 4.17 20.26
N TYR A 262 -12.46 3.52 19.53
CA TYR A 262 -12.75 2.40 18.62
C TYR A 262 -11.92 1.14 18.86
N SER A 263 -11.24 0.99 20.01
CA SER A 263 -10.34 -0.17 20.26
C SER A 263 -11.05 -1.50 20.47
N GLY A 264 -12.35 -1.50 20.72
CA GLY A 264 -13.05 -2.67 21.21
C GLY A 264 -13.80 -3.52 20.19
N VAL A 265 -14.33 -2.92 19.12
CA VAL A 265 -15.24 -3.61 18.20
C VAL A 265 -14.98 -3.19 16.76
N LYS A 266 -14.60 -4.17 15.91
CA LYS A 266 -14.35 -3.97 14.49
C LYS A 266 -15.51 -3.27 13.77
N ASP A 267 -16.74 -3.69 14.06
CA ASP A 267 -17.94 -3.20 13.38
C ASP A 267 -18.20 -1.73 13.66
N ASP A 268 -17.94 -1.25 14.88
CA ASP A 268 -18.11 0.15 15.27
C ASP A 268 -17.19 1.07 14.46
N VAL A 269 -16.00 0.59 14.10
CA VAL A 269 -15.05 1.35 13.24
C VAL A 269 -15.65 1.58 11.87
N PHE A 270 -16.16 0.55 11.20
CA PHE A 270 -16.74 0.68 9.86
C PHE A 270 -18.05 1.46 9.85
N ASP A 271 -18.87 1.32 10.88
CA ASP A 271 -20.08 2.11 11.04
C ASP A 271 -19.72 3.61 11.23
N ALA A 272 -18.71 3.91 12.04
CA ALA A 272 -18.20 5.27 12.19
C ALA A 272 -17.61 5.81 10.87
N MET A 273 -16.79 5.04 10.16
CA MET A 273 -16.23 5.43 8.85
C MET A 273 -17.32 5.71 7.80
N ALA A 274 -18.44 4.99 7.86
CA ALA A 274 -19.58 5.25 7.01
C ALA A 274 -20.28 6.58 7.36
N MET A 275 -20.23 7.00 8.62
CA MET A 275 -20.89 8.21 9.12
C MET A 275 -20.00 9.47 9.02
N HIS A 276 -18.71 9.33 9.30
CA HIS A 276 -17.76 10.46 9.31
C HIS A 276 -16.31 9.92 9.17
N THR A 277 -15.36 10.82 8.91
CA THR A 277 -13.94 10.49 8.94
C THR A 277 -13.49 10.37 10.39
N ILE A 278 -12.90 9.23 10.77
CA ILE A 278 -12.40 8.97 12.13
C ILE A 278 -10.95 9.42 12.31
N TYR A 279 -10.10 9.27 11.28
CA TYR A 279 -8.71 9.73 11.33
C TYR A 279 -8.53 11.16 10.84
N LYS A 280 -7.67 11.92 11.52
CA LYS A 280 -7.25 13.26 11.10
C LYS A 280 -5.79 13.20 10.67
N PHE A 281 -5.55 13.44 9.38
CA PHE A 281 -4.21 13.47 8.79
C PHE A 281 -3.67 14.90 8.72
N ASP A 282 -2.42 15.11 9.13
CA ASP A 282 -1.71 16.35 8.87
C ASP A 282 -1.15 16.35 7.46
N PHE A 283 -1.94 16.80 6.50
CA PHE A 283 -1.51 16.84 5.10
C PHE A 283 -0.32 17.76 4.87
N GLU A 284 -0.15 18.83 5.62
CA GLU A 284 1.00 19.73 5.48
C GLU A 284 2.29 19.06 6.00
N GLY A 285 2.17 18.25 7.04
CA GLY A 285 3.26 17.47 7.61
C GLY A 285 3.64 16.22 6.81
N ILE A 286 2.90 15.85 5.75
CA ILE A 286 3.25 14.72 4.88
C ILE A 286 4.60 14.96 4.23
N LYS A 287 5.51 13.99 4.40
CA LYS A 287 6.82 13.96 3.75
C LYS A 287 6.84 12.83 2.73
N ILE A 288 7.29 13.14 1.51
CA ILE A 288 7.49 12.15 0.47
C ILE A 288 8.97 12.16 0.10
N GLU A 289 9.58 11.00 0.15
CA GLU A 289 10.94 10.78 -0.32
C GLU A 289 10.89 9.94 -1.60
N ASP A 290 11.54 10.42 -2.65
CA ASP A 290 11.85 9.64 -3.86
C ASP A 290 13.20 8.97 -3.61
N VAL A 291 13.18 7.66 -3.35
CA VAL A 291 14.39 6.91 -3.06
C VAL A 291 15.25 6.83 -4.32
N ASP A 292 16.47 7.33 -4.23
CA ASP A 292 17.43 7.34 -5.36
C ASP A 292 17.90 5.91 -5.64
N LEU A 293 17.32 5.31 -6.68
CA LEU A 293 17.63 3.95 -7.12
C LEU A 293 18.82 4.00 -8.09
N GLY A 294 19.99 3.62 -7.63
CA GLY A 294 21.18 3.48 -8.51
C GLY A 294 22.39 4.31 -8.15
N LYS A 295 22.35 5.08 -7.07
CA LYS A 295 23.57 5.59 -6.46
C LYS A 295 24.06 4.60 -5.42
N GLU A 296 25.14 3.88 -5.71
CA GLU A 296 25.93 3.24 -4.66
C GLU A 296 26.36 4.37 -3.70
N GLU A 297 25.97 4.26 -2.43
CA GLU A 297 26.60 5.08 -1.38
C GLU A 297 28.10 4.77 -1.42
N LYS A 298 28.87 5.82 -1.84
CA LYS A 298 30.32 5.75 -1.91
C LYS A 298 30.94 5.84 -0.53
#